data_836cd9b592534f907615d29eede65ac5
#
_entry.id   836cd9b592534f907615d29eede65ac5
#
_cell.length_a   1.000
_cell.length_b   1.000
_cell.length_c   1.000
_cell.angle_alpha   90.00
_cell.angle_beta   90.00
_cell.angle_gamma   90.00
#
_symmetry.space_group_name_H-M   'P 1'
#
loop_
_entity.id
_entity.type
_entity.pdbx_description
1 polymer ?
#
loop_
_entity_poly.entity_id
_entity_poly.type
_entity_poly.pdbx_seq_one_letter_code
_entity_poly.pdbx_strand_id
1 'polypeptide(L)'
;MSHMAVGTGTSAAVIGDTTLGTEVARVALGTSGGVVAGAVITFETTYAAGVATAALTEAGIFNDPTTGTMLARTVFATVNKGASDSMTISWDVTIS
;
A
#
# COMPACT_ATOMS: atom_id res chain seq x y z
N MET A 1 -1.97 2.33 11.87
CA MET A 1 -1.68 2.60 10.44
C MET A 1 -2.92 3.15 9.76
N SER A 2 -2.78 4.18 8.96
CA SER A 2 -3.92 4.93 8.44
C SER A 2 -3.95 5.05 6.92
N HIS A 3 -2.83 4.77 6.25
CA HIS A 3 -2.68 4.98 4.81
C HIS A 3 -1.96 3.84 4.13
N MET A 4 -2.27 3.62 2.87
CA MET A 4 -1.57 2.67 2.01
C MET A 4 -1.05 3.42 0.77
N ALA A 5 0.23 3.29 0.49
CA ALA A 5 0.88 3.87 -0.68
C ALA A 5 1.20 2.80 -1.70
N VAL A 6 1.20 3.18 -2.95
CA VAL A 6 1.65 2.34 -4.07
C VAL A 6 2.71 3.07 -4.87
N GLY A 7 3.55 2.32 -5.55
CA GLY A 7 4.64 2.89 -6.32
C GLY A 7 5.14 2.01 -7.43
N THR A 8 6.22 2.45 -8.06
CA THR A 8 6.85 1.80 -9.22
C THR A 8 8.26 1.28 -8.93
N GLY A 9 8.70 1.29 -7.68
CA GLY A 9 9.99 0.74 -7.28
C GLY A 9 10.04 -0.77 -7.46
N THR A 10 11.19 -1.32 -7.83
CA THR A 10 11.38 -2.73 -8.14
C THR A 10 12.40 -3.41 -7.24
N SER A 11 13.06 -2.68 -6.35
CA SER A 11 14.00 -3.26 -5.39
C SER A 11 13.26 -4.14 -4.38
N ALA A 12 13.81 -5.31 -4.08
CA ALA A 12 13.20 -6.23 -3.12
C ALA A 12 13.01 -5.56 -1.76
N ALA A 13 11.90 -5.89 -1.08
CA ALA A 13 11.62 -5.41 0.26
C ALA A 13 12.64 -5.97 1.26
N VAL A 14 13.16 -5.11 2.14
CA VAL A 14 14.10 -5.48 3.20
C VAL A 14 13.65 -4.88 4.53
N ILE A 15 14.13 -5.45 5.64
CA ILE A 15 13.75 -5.03 6.99
C ILE A 15 14.03 -3.53 7.26
N GLY A 16 15.08 -2.99 6.68
CA GLY A 16 15.47 -1.59 6.87
C GLY A 16 14.67 -0.57 6.07
N ASP A 17 13.71 -1.00 5.24
CA ASP A 17 12.94 -0.08 4.41
C ASP A 17 12.07 0.84 5.27
N THR A 18 12.13 2.15 4.98
CA THR A 18 11.33 3.18 5.63
C THR A 18 10.41 3.92 4.66
N THR A 19 10.61 3.73 3.36
CA THR A 19 9.83 4.35 2.29
C THR A 19 9.69 3.37 1.14
N LEU A 20 8.77 3.67 0.21
CA LEU A 20 8.73 2.99 -1.07
C LEU A 20 9.94 3.41 -1.92
N GLY A 21 10.32 2.58 -2.89
CA GLY A 21 11.36 2.93 -3.82
C GLY A 21 11.00 4.15 -4.67
N THR A 22 9.79 4.18 -5.20
CA THR A 22 9.24 5.32 -5.95
C THR A 22 7.74 5.40 -5.69
N GLU A 23 7.35 6.19 -4.72
CA GLU A 23 5.94 6.35 -4.37
C GLU A 23 5.18 7.13 -5.45
N VAL A 24 4.03 6.61 -5.87
CA VAL A 24 3.15 7.25 -6.86
C VAL A 24 1.95 7.91 -6.18
N ALA A 25 1.30 7.23 -5.25
CA ALA A 25 0.13 7.75 -4.57
C ALA A 25 -0.04 7.11 -3.19
N ARG A 26 -0.70 7.83 -2.28
CA ARG A 26 -1.02 7.37 -0.94
C ARG A 26 -2.46 7.73 -0.62
N VAL A 27 -3.25 6.76 -0.20
CA VAL A 27 -4.69 6.90 0.06
C VAL A 27 -5.00 6.36 1.46
N ALA A 28 -5.96 6.99 2.14
CA ALA A 28 -6.41 6.54 3.45
C ALA A 28 -6.98 5.11 3.37
N LEU A 29 -6.71 4.32 4.40
CA LEU A 29 -7.33 3.00 4.56
C LEU A 29 -8.84 3.15 4.74
N GLY A 30 -9.60 2.20 4.23
CA GLY A 30 -11.04 2.15 4.44
C GLY A 30 -11.40 2.09 5.92
N THR A 31 -10.63 1.34 6.71
CA THR A 31 -10.70 1.35 8.19
C THR A 31 -9.33 1.68 8.74
N SER A 32 -9.21 2.79 9.46
CA SER A 32 -7.96 3.20 10.10
C SER A 32 -7.54 2.13 11.11
N GLY A 33 -6.25 1.74 11.08
CA GLY A 33 -5.73 0.66 11.90
C GLY A 33 -6.05 -0.74 11.38
N GLY A 34 -6.83 -0.86 10.30
CA GLY A 34 -7.21 -2.13 9.71
C GLY A 34 -8.35 -2.83 10.45
N VAL A 35 -8.76 -3.97 9.91
CA VAL A 35 -9.80 -4.83 10.51
C VAL A 35 -9.12 -6.04 11.14
N VAL A 36 -9.34 -6.22 12.44
CA VAL A 36 -8.73 -7.31 13.22
C VAL A 36 -9.67 -8.51 13.27
N ALA A 37 -9.16 -9.69 12.91
CA ALA A 37 -9.86 -10.95 13.05
C ALA A 37 -8.85 -11.99 13.56
N GLY A 38 -8.90 -12.30 14.87
CA GLY A 38 -7.93 -13.18 15.49
C GLY A 38 -6.51 -12.62 15.40
N ALA A 39 -5.59 -13.38 14.81
CA ALA A 39 -4.19 -12.98 14.62
C ALA A 39 -3.94 -12.26 13.28
N VAL A 40 -4.99 -11.97 12.50
CA VAL A 40 -4.89 -11.32 11.19
C VAL A 40 -5.46 -9.92 11.25
N ILE A 41 -4.71 -8.96 10.71
CA ILE A 41 -5.17 -7.58 10.51
C ILE A 41 -5.24 -7.32 9.02
N THR A 42 -6.43 -6.98 8.51
CA THR A 42 -6.66 -6.68 7.09
C THR A 42 -6.64 -5.18 6.87
N PHE A 43 -5.71 -4.72 6.04
CA PHE A 43 -5.64 -3.33 5.58
C PHE A 43 -6.16 -3.26 4.15
N GLU A 44 -7.18 -2.44 3.92
CA GLU A 44 -7.82 -2.35 2.61
C GLU A 44 -8.03 -0.90 2.21
N THR A 45 -7.79 -0.58 0.94
CA THR A 45 -8.11 0.72 0.35
C THR A 45 -8.39 0.60 -1.14
N THR A 46 -9.11 1.57 -1.69
CA THR A 46 -9.43 1.67 -3.11
C THR A 46 -8.78 2.90 -3.71
N TYR A 47 -8.06 2.70 -4.80
CA TYR A 47 -7.49 3.75 -5.63
C TYR A 47 -8.46 4.03 -6.76
N ALA A 48 -9.17 5.16 -6.68
CA ALA A 48 -10.18 5.55 -7.65
C ALA A 48 -9.57 5.83 -9.03
N ALA A 49 -10.42 5.93 -10.05
CA ALA A 49 -10.00 6.34 -11.38
C ALA A 49 -9.23 7.67 -11.33
N GLY A 50 -8.11 7.76 -12.02
CA GLY A 50 -7.22 8.91 -12.02
C GLY A 50 -6.22 8.97 -10.86
N VAL A 51 -6.36 8.09 -9.86
CA VAL A 51 -5.43 7.99 -8.73
C VAL A 51 -4.49 6.82 -8.95
N ALA A 52 -3.19 7.02 -8.68
CA ALA A 52 -2.16 5.98 -8.83
C ALA A 52 -2.07 5.40 -10.26
N THR A 53 -2.26 6.23 -11.27
CA THR A 53 -2.17 5.83 -12.68
C THR A 53 -0.72 5.56 -13.06
N ALA A 54 -0.32 4.28 -13.09
CA ALA A 54 1.05 3.86 -13.39
C ALA A 54 1.13 2.33 -13.50
N ALA A 55 2.31 1.83 -13.90
CA ALA A 55 2.66 0.42 -13.80
C ALA A 55 3.14 0.13 -12.38
N LEU A 56 2.24 -0.29 -11.51
CA LEU A 56 2.49 -0.42 -10.07
C LEU A 56 3.20 -1.73 -9.75
N THR A 57 4.24 -1.66 -8.92
CA THR A 57 5.08 -2.81 -8.54
C THR A 57 5.34 -2.92 -7.06
N GLU A 58 4.94 -1.94 -6.25
CA GLU A 58 5.17 -1.94 -4.81
C GLU A 58 4.00 -1.32 -4.06
N ALA A 59 3.86 -1.69 -2.79
CA ALA A 59 2.90 -1.10 -1.88
C ALA A 59 3.50 -1.04 -0.48
N GLY A 60 3.04 -0.08 0.33
CA GLY A 60 3.46 0.06 1.72
C GLY A 60 2.34 0.59 2.59
N ILE A 61 2.38 0.28 3.88
CA ILE A 61 1.39 0.73 4.87
C ILE A 61 2.07 1.74 5.79
N PHE A 62 1.46 2.90 5.93
CA PHE A 62 2.00 4.04 6.67
C PHE A 62 1.02 4.55 7.72
N ASN A 63 1.53 5.33 8.68
CA ASN A 63 0.72 5.95 9.73
C ASN A 63 0.48 7.46 9.50
N ASP A 64 0.75 7.97 8.32
CA ASP A 64 0.68 9.42 8.01
C ASP A 64 0.34 9.62 6.53
N PRO A 65 -0.39 10.70 6.16
CA PRO A 65 -0.75 10.94 4.76
C PRO A 65 0.42 11.33 3.85
N THR A 66 1.54 11.77 4.37
CA THR A 66 2.67 12.27 3.56
C THR A 66 4.04 11.71 3.93
N THR A 67 4.28 11.48 5.21
CA THR A 67 5.56 10.99 5.74
C THR A 67 5.30 9.82 6.69
N GLY A 68 5.81 9.87 7.89
CA GLY A 68 5.50 8.92 8.96
C GLY A 68 6.30 7.64 8.89
N THR A 69 5.82 6.64 9.62
CA THR A 69 6.47 5.34 9.75
C THR A 69 5.79 4.32 8.88
N MET A 70 6.57 3.58 8.09
CA MET A 70 6.09 2.47 7.28
C MET A 70 6.05 1.18 8.12
N LEU A 71 4.90 0.53 8.18
CA LEU A 71 4.74 -0.75 8.86
C LEU A 71 5.31 -1.90 8.03
N ALA A 72 5.00 -1.91 6.73
CA ALA A 72 5.36 -3.01 5.85
C ALA A 72 5.47 -2.52 4.41
N ARG A 73 6.29 -3.20 3.62
CA ARG A 73 6.44 -2.96 2.18
C ARG A 73 6.46 -4.29 1.46
N THR A 74 5.83 -4.35 0.29
CA THR A 74 5.88 -5.52 -0.58
C THR A 74 6.13 -5.09 -2.02
N VAL A 75 6.78 -5.98 -2.77
CA VAL A 75 6.99 -5.83 -4.21
C VAL A 75 6.27 -6.98 -4.90
N PHE A 76 5.58 -6.68 -5.99
CA PHE A 76 4.76 -7.66 -6.70
C PHE A 76 4.92 -7.51 -8.21
N ALA A 77 4.34 -8.47 -8.95
CA ALA A 77 4.32 -8.39 -10.41
C ALA A 77 3.57 -7.14 -10.86
N THR A 78 4.02 -6.51 -11.93
CA THR A 78 3.48 -5.24 -12.41
C THR A 78 1.97 -5.28 -12.60
N VAL A 79 1.27 -4.33 -11.99
CA VAL A 79 -0.15 -4.09 -12.16
C VAL A 79 -0.32 -2.75 -12.88
N ASN A 80 -0.82 -2.78 -14.10
CA ASN A 80 -1.05 -1.57 -14.89
C ASN A 80 -2.40 -0.97 -14.50
N LYS A 81 -2.36 0.20 -13.85
CA LYS A 81 -3.57 0.94 -13.51
C LYS A 81 -3.70 2.12 -14.48
N GLY A 82 -4.73 2.07 -15.34
CA GLY A 82 -5.04 3.14 -16.26
C GLY A 82 -5.81 4.28 -15.60
N ALA A 83 -5.93 5.41 -16.31
CA ALA A 83 -6.58 6.61 -15.78
C ALA A 83 -8.07 6.44 -15.51
N SER A 84 -8.74 5.49 -16.17
CA SER A 84 -10.15 5.19 -15.96
C SER A 84 -10.40 3.97 -15.10
N ASP A 85 -9.36 3.33 -14.59
CA ASP A 85 -9.46 2.14 -13.74
C ASP A 85 -9.52 2.50 -12.28
N SER A 86 -10.26 1.72 -11.48
CA SER A 86 -10.14 1.72 -10.04
C SER A 86 -9.49 0.43 -9.58
N MET A 87 -8.78 0.47 -8.45
CA MET A 87 -8.07 -0.69 -7.93
C MET A 87 -8.26 -0.76 -6.41
N THR A 88 -8.64 -1.94 -5.92
CA THR A 88 -8.72 -2.20 -4.47
C THR A 88 -7.59 -3.14 -4.09
N ILE A 89 -6.84 -2.76 -3.05
CA ILE A 89 -5.82 -3.61 -2.45
C ILE A 89 -6.28 -4.03 -1.06
N SER A 90 -6.28 -5.34 -0.83
CA SER A 90 -6.51 -5.93 0.48
C SER A 90 -5.22 -6.64 0.91
N TRP A 91 -4.72 -6.28 2.08
CA TRP A 91 -3.43 -6.77 2.58
C TRP A 91 -3.61 -7.33 3.99
N ASP A 92 -3.39 -8.62 4.14
CA ASP A 92 -3.48 -9.29 5.44
C ASP A 92 -2.11 -9.37 6.10
N VAL A 93 -2.03 -8.87 7.31
CA VAL A 93 -0.84 -9.01 8.16
C VAL A 93 -1.16 -10.00 9.27
N THR A 94 -0.46 -11.12 9.30
CA THR A 94 -0.64 -12.14 10.33
C THR A 94 0.37 -11.92 11.45
N ILE A 95 -0.14 -11.87 12.67
CA ILE A 95 0.68 -11.76 13.87
C ILE A 95 0.90 -13.16 14.43
N SER A 96 2.15 -13.56 14.54
CA SER A 96 2.51 -14.89 15.04
C SER A 96 3.28 -14.83 16.34
#